data_ca9a9a8104d70dbcf375509a667b1175
#
_entry.id   ca9a9a8104d70dbcf375509a667b1175
#
_cell.length_a   1.000
_cell.length_b   1.000
_cell.length_c   1.000
_cell.angle_alpha   90.00
_cell.angle_beta   90.00
_cell.angle_gamma   90.00
#
_symmetry.space_group_name_H-M   'P 1'
#
loop_
_entity.id
_entity.type
_entity.pdbx_description
1 polymer ?
#
loop_
_entity_poly.entity_id
_entity_poly.type
_entity_poly.pdbx_seq_one_letter_code
_entity_poly.pdbx_strand_id
1 'polypeptide(L)'
;MENHYQATPDLKLALRILVAIGLLWAQGLVAQSACADQVPPVTVDQMMAHLGFDNSNKKALLDGKILSTGMPEMEQLRQELAVAAVMLVVRAPMEKVVAAYLDGESFRQNSDMIEYKMIRSPGKNSLAVEEDFKPIGFTEEESSEVKKLIDFKGGSLFNFSEDEIKQFQVIDPKSSAVRDRVSLLLRRILLARYRSYFSLGLGGMIPYERGRGKRSYPRRELTVAVGSAKLLENHFPDFYQSLLKYPEEVNKGVKNEFYWFKKRMDDRPAFQLSHNMSDIRNHYAIVAELQFYVEHTYNSMLTLIGCVPFEGGTVVFCTNRTFTDQVAGFGSSLKRSIGRRRIEDAISDHFAKLRTRLESN
;
A
#
# COMPACT_ATOMS: atom_id res chain seq x y z
N MET A 1 44.01 -36.18 29.30
CA MET A 1 43.31 -35.00 29.85
C MET A 1 42.05 -34.82 29.01
N GLU A 2 40.98 -35.45 29.40
CA GLU A 2 39.67 -35.37 28.74
C GLU A 2 38.87 -34.25 29.38
N ASN A 3 38.55 -33.23 28.61
CA ASN A 3 37.68 -32.13 29.02
C ASN A 3 36.23 -32.50 28.72
N HIS A 4 35.49 -32.96 29.73
CA HIS A 4 34.04 -33.07 29.70
C HIS A 4 33.40 -31.69 29.79
N TYR A 5 32.86 -31.20 28.67
CA TYR A 5 31.93 -30.06 28.66
C TYR A 5 30.53 -30.56 29.10
N GLN A 6 30.17 -30.32 30.35
CA GLN A 6 28.80 -30.51 30.83
C GLN A 6 27.96 -29.32 30.39
N ALA A 7 26.98 -29.57 29.53
CA ALA A 7 25.98 -28.58 29.13
C ALA A 7 25.09 -28.22 30.33
N THR A 8 24.92 -26.91 30.55
CA THR A 8 24.11 -26.36 31.65
C THR A 8 22.63 -26.68 31.49
N PRO A 9 21.85 -26.80 32.60
CA PRO A 9 20.42 -27.17 32.58
C PRO A 9 19.52 -26.27 31.74
N ASP A 10 19.89 -25.02 31.55
CA ASP A 10 19.10 -24.02 30.83
C ASP A 10 19.01 -24.26 29.32
N LEU A 11 20.03 -24.89 28.72
CA LEU A 11 20.03 -25.21 27.29
C LEU A 11 19.08 -26.35 26.94
N LYS A 12 18.84 -27.28 27.88
CA LYS A 12 17.89 -28.40 27.70
C LYS A 12 16.44 -27.96 27.85
N LEU A 13 16.18 -26.92 28.64
CA LEU A 13 14.84 -26.33 28.80
C LEU A 13 14.44 -25.50 27.60
N ALA A 14 15.36 -24.70 27.06
CA ALA A 14 15.13 -23.89 25.83
C ALA A 14 14.85 -24.78 24.59
N LEU A 15 15.56 -25.92 24.48
CA LEU A 15 15.35 -26.84 23.37
C LEU A 15 14.01 -27.62 23.48
N ARG A 16 13.53 -27.90 24.72
CA ARG A 16 12.21 -28.53 24.93
C ARG A 16 11.05 -27.59 24.68
N ILE A 17 11.21 -26.29 24.93
CA ILE A 17 10.19 -25.25 24.64
C ILE A 17 10.09 -25.02 23.14
N LEU A 18 11.20 -25.03 22.41
CA LEU A 18 11.21 -24.89 20.95
C LEU A 18 10.54 -26.06 20.21
N VAL A 19 10.69 -27.30 20.74
CA VAL A 19 10.03 -28.49 20.17
C VAL A 19 8.53 -28.52 20.49
N ALA A 20 8.10 -28.00 21.65
CA ALA A 20 6.68 -27.92 22.02
C ALA A 20 5.92 -26.84 21.23
N ILE A 21 6.56 -25.72 20.89
CA ILE A 21 5.98 -24.67 20.07
C ILE A 21 5.85 -25.13 18.61
N GLY A 22 6.82 -25.89 18.09
CA GLY A 22 6.77 -26.45 16.73
C GLY A 22 5.67 -27.48 16.52
N LEU A 23 5.28 -28.23 17.56
CA LEU A 23 4.22 -29.24 17.49
C LEU A 23 2.80 -28.66 17.60
N LEU A 24 2.64 -27.51 18.25
CA LEU A 24 1.33 -26.81 18.32
C LEU A 24 0.95 -26.10 17.01
N TRP A 25 1.93 -25.75 16.18
CA TRP A 25 1.68 -25.14 14.85
C TRP A 25 1.36 -26.18 13.76
N ALA A 26 1.79 -27.42 13.94
CA ALA A 26 1.49 -28.51 13.01
C ALA A 26 0.07 -29.10 13.16
N GLN A 27 -0.60 -28.90 14.30
CA GLN A 27 -1.97 -29.39 14.51
C GLN A 27 -3.09 -28.42 14.10
N GLY A 28 -2.76 -27.15 13.83
CA GLY A 28 -3.71 -26.15 13.34
C GLY A 28 -3.97 -26.23 11.81
N LEU A 29 -3.22 -27.02 11.07
CA LEU A 29 -3.28 -27.10 9.60
C LEU A 29 -4.04 -28.32 9.06
N VAL A 30 -4.59 -29.19 9.91
CA VAL A 30 -5.23 -30.47 9.46
C VAL A 30 -6.77 -30.46 9.59
N ALA A 31 -7.39 -29.37 10.07
CA ALA A 31 -8.84 -29.35 10.31
C ALA A 31 -9.61 -28.43 9.32
N GLN A 32 -9.14 -28.27 8.07
CA GLN A 32 -9.90 -27.55 7.03
C GLN A 32 -9.91 -28.29 5.68
N SER A 33 -10.15 -29.59 5.70
CA SER A 33 -10.36 -30.38 4.47
C SER A 33 -11.77 -30.91 4.44
N ALA A 34 -12.74 -30.06 4.19
CA ALA A 34 -14.05 -30.39 3.61
C ALA A 34 -14.79 -29.09 3.31
N CYS A 35 -14.28 -28.27 2.39
CA CYS A 35 -15.12 -27.30 1.70
C CYS A 35 -15.12 -27.67 0.23
N ALA A 36 -16.30 -27.95 -0.31
CA ALA A 36 -16.53 -28.17 -1.72
C ALA A 36 -15.73 -27.15 -2.57
N ASP A 37 -15.24 -27.59 -3.72
CA ASP A 37 -14.62 -26.73 -4.74
C ASP A 37 -15.51 -25.51 -5.00
N GLN A 38 -15.25 -24.40 -4.26
CA GLN A 38 -15.99 -23.17 -4.47
C GLN A 38 -15.44 -22.54 -5.75
N VAL A 39 -16.32 -22.40 -6.73
CA VAL A 39 -16.04 -21.72 -7.99
C VAL A 39 -15.54 -20.32 -7.66
N PRO A 40 -14.46 -19.84 -8.29
CA PRO A 40 -14.01 -18.46 -8.11
C PRO A 40 -15.17 -17.47 -8.32
N PRO A 41 -15.28 -16.41 -7.52
CA PRO A 41 -16.41 -15.47 -7.60
C PRO A 41 -16.41 -14.66 -8.90
N VAL A 42 -15.31 -14.73 -9.66
CA VAL A 42 -15.12 -14.03 -10.93
C VAL A 42 -14.31 -14.90 -11.91
N THR A 43 -14.75 -14.96 -13.15
CA THR A 43 -14.01 -15.64 -14.23
C THR A 43 -12.95 -14.72 -14.84
N VAL A 44 -11.97 -15.29 -15.55
CA VAL A 44 -10.95 -14.51 -16.29
C VAL A 44 -11.62 -13.55 -17.29
N ASP A 45 -12.66 -14.00 -18.00
CA ASP A 45 -13.37 -13.16 -18.99
C ASP A 45 -14.08 -11.97 -18.31
N GLN A 46 -14.71 -12.20 -17.17
CA GLN A 46 -15.33 -11.14 -16.40
C GLN A 46 -14.29 -10.13 -15.87
N MET A 47 -13.14 -10.62 -15.37
CA MET A 47 -12.04 -9.74 -14.95
C MET A 47 -11.55 -8.88 -16.10
N MET A 48 -11.28 -9.50 -17.25
CA MET A 48 -10.82 -8.78 -18.44
C MET A 48 -11.81 -7.68 -18.86
N ALA A 49 -13.10 -8.01 -18.93
CA ALA A 49 -14.14 -7.06 -19.28
C ALA A 49 -14.22 -5.87 -18.31
N HIS A 50 -14.18 -6.11 -16.98
CA HIS A 50 -14.22 -5.06 -15.97
C HIS A 50 -12.96 -4.17 -15.98
N LEU A 51 -11.81 -4.74 -16.34
CA LEU A 51 -10.54 -4.04 -16.37
C LEU A 51 -10.26 -3.34 -17.71
N GLY A 52 -11.17 -3.50 -18.69
CA GLY A 52 -11.05 -2.85 -19.99
C GLY A 52 -10.12 -3.57 -20.97
N PHE A 53 -9.85 -4.87 -20.75
CA PHE A 53 -9.10 -5.69 -21.70
C PHE A 53 -10.03 -6.25 -22.77
N ASP A 54 -9.52 -6.31 -24.00
CA ASP A 54 -10.20 -6.95 -25.10
C ASP A 54 -10.08 -8.49 -25.00
N ASN A 55 -11.15 -9.21 -25.33
CA ASN A 55 -11.15 -10.69 -25.40
C ASN A 55 -10.10 -11.24 -26.37
N SER A 56 -9.71 -10.50 -27.40
CA SER A 56 -8.61 -10.87 -28.30
C SER A 56 -7.28 -11.05 -27.55
N ASN A 57 -7.11 -10.40 -26.39
CA ASN A 57 -5.90 -10.49 -25.57
C ASN A 57 -5.88 -11.75 -24.68
N LYS A 58 -6.98 -12.49 -24.56
CA LYS A 58 -7.08 -13.67 -23.69
C LYS A 58 -6.02 -14.72 -24.02
N LYS A 59 -5.83 -15.02 -25.30
CA LYS A 59 -4.78 -15.96 -25.72
C LYS A 59 -3.40 -15.50 -25.27
N ALA A 60 -3.08 -14.21 -25.44
CA ALA A 60 -1.80 -13.67 -25.05
C ALA A 60 -1.57 -13.75 -23.52
N LEU A 61 -2.63 -13.51 -22.71
CA LEU A 61 -2.59 -13.69 -21.26
C LEU A 61 -2.27 -15.15 -20.89
N LEU A 62 -2.97 -16.10 -21.51
CA LEU A 62 -2.81 -17.53 -21.26
C LEU A 62 -1.44 -18.04 -21.73
N ASP A 63 -0.90 -17.46 -22.82
CA ASP A 63 0.46 -17.70 -23.31
C ASP A 63 1.55 -17.05 -22.41
N GLY A 64 1.16 -16.45 -21.28
CA GLY A 64 2.06 -15.90 -20.28
C GLY A 64 2.50 -14.45 -20.52
N LYS A 65 1.86 -13.71 -21.44
CA LYS A 65 2.13 -12.26 -21.58
C LYS A 65 1.55 -11.48 -20.43
N ILE A 66 2.27 -10.46 -19.98
CA ILE A 66 1.73 -9.45 -19.09
C ILE A 66 0.94 -8.48 -19.94
N LEU A 67 -0.33 -8.31 -19.62
CA LEU A 67 -1.21 -7.35 -20.27
C LEU A 67 -1.27 -6.07 -19.44
N SER A 68 -1.24 -4.92 -20.10
CA SER A 68 -1.51 -3.63 -19.47
C SER A 68 -2.46 -2.79 -20.32
N THR A 69 -3.30 -2.00 -19.67
CA THR A 69 -4.21 -1.07 -20.31
C THR A 69 -4.52 0.13 -19.41
N GLY A 70 -4.85 1.28 -20.01
CA GLY A 70 -5.43 2.38 -19.27
C GLY A 70 -6.90 2.12 -19.00
N MET A 71 -7.34 2.30 -17.77
CA MET A 71 -8.77 2.29 -17.44
C MET A 71 -9.38 3.67 -17.76
N PRO A 72 -10.71 3.77 -17.95
CA PRO A 72 -11.37 5.05 -18.16
C PRO A 72 -11.08 6.04 -17.01
N GLU A 73 -10.63 7.23 -17.37
CA GLU A 73 -10.48 8.35 -16.42
C GLU A 73 -11.87 8.81 -15.98
N MET A 74 -11.95 9.29 -14.74
CA MET A 74 -13.20 9.85 -14.23
C MET A 74 -13.25 11.35 -14.56
N GLU A 75 -14.16 11.76 -15.44
CA GLU A 75 -14.32 13.16 -15.83
C GLU A 75 -14.48 14.14 -14.66
N GLN A 76 -14.95 13.65 -13.52
CA GLN A 76 -15.21 14.47 -12.32
C GLN A 76 -13.94 14.84 -11.53
N LEU A 77 -12.80 14.19 -11.77
CA LEU A 77 -11.56 14.41 -11.02
C LEU A 77 -10.42 14.77 -11.97
N ARG A 78 -10.26 16.07 -12.21
CA ARG A 78 -9.17 16.62 -13.06
C ARG A 78 -7.75 16.32 -12.52
N GLN A 79 -7.63 15.84 -11.31
CA GLN A 79 -6.37 15.50 -10.63
C GLN A 79 -6.01 14.02 -10.76
N GLU A 80 -6.83 13.19 -11.42
CA GLU A 80 -6.50 11.80 -11.68
C GLU A 80 -5.34 11.73 -12.68
N LEU A 81 -4.19 11.25 -12.20
CA LEU A 81 -2.97 11.14 -12.98
C LEU A 81 -3.02 9.93 -13.89
N ALA A 82 -3.37 8.80 -13.30
CA ALA A 82 -3.29 7.53 -13.97
C ALA A 82 -4.30 6.54 -13.44
N VAL A 83 -4.87 5.81 -14.37
CA VAL A 83 -5.62 4.60 -14.10
C VAL A 83 -5.02 3.53 -14.98
N ALA A 84 -4.37 2.57 -14.37
CA ALA A 84 -3.74 1.46 -15.05
C ALA A 84 -4.33 0.14 -14.56
N ALA A 85 -4.53 -0.80 -15.46
CA ALA A 85 -4.83 -2.19 -15.13
C ALA A 85 -3.78 -3.09 -15.75
N VAL A 86 -3.29 -4.04 -14.96
CA VAL A 86 -2.31 -5.05 -15.39
C VAL A 86 -2.87 -6.41 -15.04
N MET A 87 -2.73 -7.38 -15.96
CA MET A 87 -3.08 -8.78 -15.74
C MET A 87 -1.95 -9.71 -16.19
N LEU A 88 -1.77 -10.79 -15.45
CA LEU A 88 -0.80 -11.84 -15.78
C LEU A 88 -1.23 -13.20 -15.22
N VAL A 89 -0.67 -14.26 -15.79
CA VAL A 89 -0.71 -15.61 -15.21
C VAL A 89 0.63 -15.89 -14.54
N VAL A 90 0.59 -16.41 -13.32
CA VAL A 90 1.73 -16.93 -12.58
C VAL A 90 1.56 -18.44 -12.42
N ARG A 91 2.53 -19.24 -12.88
CA ARG A 91 2.52 -20.71 -12.82
C ARG A 91 2.89 -21.21 -11.42
N ALA A 92 2.17 -20.72 -10.41
CA ALA A 92 2.32 -21.11 -9.02
C ALA A 92 0.95 -21.11 -8.33
N PRO A 93 0.75 -21.91 -7.25
CA PRO A 93 -0.45 -21.90 -6.45
C PRO A 93 -0.73 -20.50 -5.86
N MET A 94 -2.01 -20.15 -5.76
CA MET A 94 -2.44 -18.82 -5.31
C MET A 94 -1.86 -18.47 -3.93
N GLU A 95 -1.79 -19.43 -3.03
CA GLU A 95 -1.25 -19.23 -1.67
C GLU A 95 0.22 -18.78 -1.71
N LYS A 96 1.02 -19.33 -2.62
CA LYS A 96 2.42 -18.92 -2.82
C LYS A 96 2.51 -17.50 -3.40
N VAL A 97 1.64 -17.17 -4.36
CA VAL A 97 1.58 -15.84 -4.98
C VAL A 97 1.21 -14.78 -3.94
N VAL A 98 0.17 -15.05 -3.16
CA VAL A 98 -0.33 -14.15 -2.11
C VAL A 98 0.72 -13.99 -0.99
N ALA A 99 1.31 -15.09 -0.53
CA ALA A 99 2.36 -15.05 0.47
C ALA A 99 3.55 -14.21 0.02
N ALA A 100 4.02 -14.41 -1.21
CA ALA A 100 5.13 -13.66 -1.79
C ALA A 100 4.82 -12.16 -1.99
N TYR A 101 3.55 -11.80 -2.15
CA TYR A 101 3.13 -10.40 -2.20
C TYR A 101 3.06 -9.77 -0.81
N LEU A 102 2.57 -10.51 0.20
CA LEU A 102 2.32 -10.00 1.56
C LEU A 102 3.53 -10.10 2.50
N ASP A 103 4.57 -10.89 2.16
CA ASP A 103 5.74 -11.12 3.01
C ASP A 103 6.62 -9.89 3.26
N GLY A 104 6.28 -8.76 2.63
CA GLY A 104 7.01 -7.50 2.72
C GLY A 104 8.34 -7.50 1.95
N GLU A 105 8.73 -8.61 1.33
CA GLU A 105 9.95 -8.69 0.52
C GLU A 105 9.81 -7.84 -0.74
N SER A 106 8.60 -7.74 -1.29
CA SER A 106 8.27 -6.82 -2.36
C SER A 106 8.62 -5.35 -2.03
N PHE A 107 8.47 -4.95 -0.77
CA PHE A 107 8.90 -3.63 -0.31
C PHE A 107 10.42 -3.52 -0.22
N ARG A 108 11.09 -4.58 0.27
CA ARG A 108 12.56 -4.61 0.42
C ARG A 108 13.31 -4.61 -0.90
N GLN A 109 12.72 -5.18 -1.94
CA GLN A 109 13.31 -5.22 -3.29
C GLN A 109 13.10 -3.93 -4.09
N ASN A 110 12.29 -2.99 -3.59
CA ASN A 110 12.12 -1.69 -4.22
C ASN A 110 13.35 -0.81 -3.89
N SER A 111 14.15 -0.48 -4.91
CA SER A 111 15.35 0.36 -4.77
C SER A 111 15.07 1.76 -4.19
N ASP A 112 13.84 2.23 -4.30
CA ASP A 112 13.42 3.53 -3.78
C ASP A 112 12.97 3.46 -2.31
N MET A 113 12.81 2.25 -1.75
CA MET A 113 12.45 2.07 -0.35
C MET A 113 13.64 2.36 0.55
N ILE A 114 13.52 3.38 1.40
CA ILE A 114 14.54 3.74 2.39
C ILE A 114 14.24 3.02 3.70
N GLU A 115 13.01 3.12 4.19
CA GLU A 115 12.57 2.52 5.44
C GLU A 115 11.06 2.30 5.43
N TYR A 116 10.58 1.27 6.13
CA TYR A 116 9.15 1.08 6.37
C TYR A 116 8.91 0.38 7.69
N LYS A 117 7.71 0.55 8.23
CA LYS A 117 7.29 -0.16 9.43
C LYS A 117 5.79 -0.39 9.42
N MET A 118 5.38 -1.58 9.85
CA MET A 118 3.99 -1.85 10.19
C MET A 118 3.65 -1.14 11.49
N ILE A 119 2.53 -0.42 11.49
CA ILE A 119 2.02 0.29 12.65
C ILE A 119 1.14 -0.68 13.42
N ARG A 120 1.46 -0.93 14.67
CA ARG A 120 0.65 -1.79 15.53
C ARG A 120 -0.73 -1.18 15.73
N SER A 121 -1.78 -1.99 15.59
CA SER A 121 -3.13 -1.53 15.91
C SER A 121 -3.16 -1.02 17.36
N PRO A 122 -3.79 0.14 17.62
CA PRO A 122 -3.93 0.65 18.97
C PRO A 122 -4.90 -0.25 19.75
N GLY A 123 -4.38 -1.35 20.29
CA GLY A 123 -5.08 -2.12 21.31
C GLY A 123 -5.35 -1.24 22.54
N LYS A 124 -5.45 -1.83 23.72
CA LYS A 124 -5.59 -1.08 24.98
C LYS A 124 -4.38 -0.18 25.30
N ASN A 125 -3.26 -0.28 24.56
CA ASN A 125 -2.03 0.46 24.82
C ASN A 125 -1.67 1.40 23.64
N SER A 126 -2.09 2.66 23.73
CA SER A 126 -1.78 3.70 22.75
C SER A 126 -0.28 4.05 22.64
N LEU A 127 0.52 3.76 23.67
CA LEU A 127 1.97 4.02 23.67
C LEU A 127 2.71 3.17 22.65
N ALA A 128 2.23 1.94 22.37
CA ALA A 128 2.85 1.07 21.38
C ALA A 128 2.83 1.68 19.97
N VAL A 129 1.78 2.43 19.62
CA VAL A 129 1.66 3.13 18.34
C VAL A 129 2.67 4.27 18.23
N GLU A 130 2.90 5.02 19.30
CA GLU A 130 3.87 6.12 19.30
C GLU A 130 5.30 5.62 19.10
N GLU A 131 5.64 4.46 19.68
CA GLU A 131 6.93 3.79 19.48
C GLU A 131 7.17 3.42 18.01
N ASP A 132 6.11 3.07 17.26
CA ASP A 132 6.24 2.73 15.85
C ASP A 132 6.59 3.93 14.97
N PHE A 133 6.27 5.15 15.42
CA PHE A 133 6.59 6.39 14.72
C PHE A 133 7.96 6.97 15.12
N LYS A 134 8.63 6.46 16.16
CA LYS A 134 9.93 6.99 16.62
C LYS A 134 11.03 7.03 15.54
N PRO A 135 11.16 6.04 14.64
CA PRO A 135 12.20 6.08 13.61
C PRO A 135 12.00 7.19 12.57
N ILE A 136 10.77 7.71 12.41
CA ILE A 136 10.48 8.75 11.43
C ILE A 136 11.33 9.99 11.68
N GLY A 137 12.09 10.42 10.67
CA GLY A 137 12.91 11.63 10.73
C GLY A 137 13.84 11.75 9.52
N PHE A 138 14.61 12.83 9.55
CA PHE A 138 15.57 13.16 8.50
C PHE A 138 17.01 12.85 8.95
N THR A 139 17.82 12.36 8.02
CA THR A 139 19.25 12.17 8.20
C THR A 139 20.00 13.49 8.00
N GLU A 140 21.31 13.47 8.17
CA GLU A 140 22.16 14.65 7.97
C GLU A 140 22.24 15.04 6.49
N GLU A 141 22.27 14.05 5.61
CA GLU A 141 22.29 14.22 4.16
C GLU A 141 20.96 14.79 3.62
N GLU A 142 19.89 14.69 4.39
CA GLU A 142 18.56 15.21 4.03
C GLU A 142 18.29 16.65 4.54
N SER A 143 19.33 17.37 4.94
CA SER A 143 19.25 18.76 5.47
C SER A 143 18.57 19.73 4.49
N SER A 144 18.71 19.50 3.18
CA SER A 144 18.04 20.29 2.15
C SER A 144 16.52 20.16 2.21
N GLU A 145 16.01 18.97 2.60
CA GLU A 145 14.58 18.72 2.74
C GLU A 145 14.02 19.39 4.01
N VAL A 146 14.79 19.34 5.10
CA VAL A 146 14.47 20.06 6.35
C VAL A 146 14.30 21.56 6.07
N LYS A 147 15.22 22.17 5.30
CA LYS A 147 15.13 23.57 4.91
C LYS A 147 13.87 23.88 4.08
N LYS A 148 13.56 23.03 3.07
CA LYS A 148 12.36 23.20 2.25
C LYS A 148 11.08 23.15 3.08
N LEU A 149 11.01 22.29 4.12
CA LEU A 149 9.86 22.19 5.01
C LEU A 149 9.65 23.49 5.81
N ILE A 150 10.70 24.07 6.35
CA ILE A 150 10.64 25.33 7.13
C ILE A 150 10.23 26.51 6.22
N ASP A 151 10.78 26.55 5.00
CA ASP A 151 10.53 27.64 4.04
C ASP A 151 9.17 27.50 3.33
N PHE A 152 8.48 26.38 3.50
CA PHE A 152 7.23 26.09 2.79
C PHE A 152 6.06 26.94 3.28
N LYS A 153 5.35 27.56 2.34
CA LYS A 153 4.22 28.47 2.60
C LYS A 153 2.93 28.05 1.91
N GLY A 154 2.88 26.82 1.42
CA GLY A 154 1.76 26.29 0.63
C GLY A 154 2.11 26.10 -0.85
N GLY A 155 1.31 25.32 -1.54
CA GLY A 155 1.53 24.93 -2.94
C GLY A 155 1.67 23.41 -3.11
N SER A 156 2.23 23.00 -4.26
CA SER A 156 2.33 21.59 -4.62
C SER A 156 3.63 20.90 -4.18
N LEU A 157 4.52 21.61 -3.46
CA LEU A 157 5.82 21.07 -3.05
C LEU A 157 5.67 20.02 -1.94
N PHE A 158 4.67 20.19 -1.07
CA PHE A 158 4.33 19.26 0.01
C PHE A 158 2.82 19.20 0.24
N ASN A 159 2.37 18.11 0.84
CA ASN A 159 0.99 17.81 1.15
C ASN A 159 0.65 18.05 2.62
N PHE A 160 0.74 19.31 3.05
CA PHE A 160 0.38 19.73 4.40
C PHE A 160 -0.87 20.60 4.41
N SER A 161 -1.58 20.59 5.52
CA SER A 161 -2.63 21.56 5.81
C SER A 161 -2.03 22.91 6.21
N GLU A 162 -2.84 23.96 6.18
CA GLU A 162 -2.43 25.31 6.58
C GLU A 162 -1.87 25.34 8.02
N ASP A 163 -2.52 24.62 8.94
CA ASP A 163 -2.09 24.59 10.35
C ASP A 163 -0.79 23.80 10.57
N GLU A 164 -0.57 22.74 9.78
CA GLU A 164 0.69 22.00 9.81
C GLU A 164 1.84 22.85 9.26
N ILE A 165 1.60 23.61 8.18
CA ILE A 165 2.58 24.56 7.62
C ILE A 165 3.00 25.59 8.65
N LYS A 166 2.03 26.21 9.36
CA LYS A 166 2.31 27.20 10.42
C LYS A 166 3.21 26.62 11.51
N GLN A 167 3.08 25.33 11.85
CA GLN A 167 3.91 24.68 12.86
C GLN A 167 5.38 24.52 12.42
N PHE A 168 5.66 24.32 11.12
CA PHE A 168 7.03 24.32 10.61
C PHE A 168 7.65 25.72 10.63
N GLN A 169 6.88 26.76 10.34
CA GLN A 169 7.34 28.15 10.24
C GLN A 169 7.81 28.76 11.57
N VAL A 170 7.41 28.19 12.70
CA VAL A 170 7.87 28.67 14.02
C VAL A 170 9.18 28.03 14.48
N ILE A 171 9.73 27.10 13.70
CA ILE A 171 11.02 26.47 14.00
C ILE A 171 12.14 27.41 13.57
N ASP A 172 13.03 27.76 14.51
CA ASP A 172 14.22 28.58 14.21
C ASP A 172 15.17 27.81 13.27
N PRO A 173 15.38 28.28 12.03
CA PRO A 173 16.24 27.61 11.04
C PRO A 173 17.73 27.65 11.43
N LYS A 174 18.15 28.51 12.35
CA LYS A 174 19.54 28.63 12.82
C LYS A 174 19.83 27.75 14.03
N SER A 175 18.83 27.08 14.59
CA SER A 175 19.03 26.19 15.73
C SER A 175 19.92 25.00 15.35
N SER A 176 20.91 24.66 16.18
CA SER A 176 21.68 23.42 16.01
C SER A 176 20.84 22.15 16.06
N ALA A 177 19.66 22.19 16.68
CA ALA A 177 18.70 21.09 16.76
C ALA A 177 17.58 21.19 15.71
N VAL A 178 17.74 21.99 14.66
CA VAL A 178 16.68 22.24 13.66
C VAL A 178 16.15 20.96 13.02
N ARG A 179 17.04 20.06 12.60
CA ARG A 179 16.68 18.76 12.00
C ARG A 179 15.84 17.92 12.97
N ASP A 180 16.26 17.82 14.22
CA ASP A 180 15.56 17.02 15.22
C ASP A 180 14.19 17.60 15.56
N ARG A 181 14.07 18.93 15.59
CA ARG A 181 12.78 19.63 15.79
C ARG A 181 11.83 19.40 14.60
N VAL A 182 12.31 19.50 13.38
CA VAL A 182 11.52 19.22 12.16
C VAL A 182 11.10 17.75 12.13
N SER A 183 12.02 16.83 12.42
CA SER A 183 11.73 15.40 12.48
C SER A 183 10.69 15.07 13.56
N LEU A 184 10.79 15.68 14.74
CA LEU A 184 9.82 15.50 15.81
C LEU A 184 8.44 16.05 15.43
N LEU A 185 8.39 17.22 14.79
CA LEU A 185 7.12 17.79 14.32
C LEU A 185 6.48 16.90 13.24
N LEU A 186 7.26 16.49 12.23
CA LEU A 186 6.77 15.59 11.20
C LEU A 186 6.20 14.30 11.80
N ARG A 187 6.89 13.70 12.75
CA ARG A 187 6.44 12.51 13.49
C ARG A 187 5.08 12.74 14.15
N ARG A 188 4.90 13.88 14.82
CA ARG A 188 3.62 14.25 15.46
C ARG A 188 2.50 14.42 14.44
N ILE A 189 2.79 15.07 13.31
CA ILE A 189 1.83 15.26 12.21
C ILE A 189 1.39 13.90 11.65
N LEU A 190 2.34 13.02 11.32
CA LEU A 190 2.02 11.70 10.77
C LEU A 190 1.23 10.84 11.74
N LEU A 191 1.59 10.85 13.02
CA LEU A 191 0.84 10.16 14.07
C LEU A 191 -0.59 10.70 14.21
N ALA A 192 -0.78 12.03 14.17
CA ALA A 192 -2.09 12.64 14.22
C ALA A 192 -2.95 12.28 13.02
N ARG A 193 -2.39 12.28 11.80
CA ARG A 193 -3.05 11.85 10.56
C ARG A 193 -3.44 10.37 10.61
N TYR A 194 -2.54 9.51 11.08
CA TYR A 194 -2.83 8.09 11.29
C TYR A 194 -4.01 7.90 12.25
N ARG A 195 -3.99 8.54 13.43
CA ARG A 195 -5.06 8.43 14.43
C ARG A 195 -6.40 8.92 13.89
N SER A 196 -6.40 10.02 13.15
CA SER A 196 -7.61 10.55 12.52
C SER A 196 -8.19 9.59 11.48
N TYR A 197 -7.34 9.06 10.59
CA TYR A 197 -7.77 8.07 9.60
C TYR A 197 -8.20 6.75 10.26
N PHE A 198 -7.45 6.26 11.24
CA PHE A 198 -7.79 5.03 11.96
C PHE A 198 -9.19 5.09 12.59
N SER A 199 -9.55 6.25 13.16
CA SER A 199 -10.83 6.44 13.85
C SER A 199 -12.00 6.78 12.93
N LEU A 200 -11.74 7.45 11.80
CA LEU A 200 -12.78 8.06 10.95
C LEU A 200 -12.68 7.59 9.47
N GLY A 201 -11.77 6.68 9.16
CA GLY A 201 -11.51 6.25 7.78
C GLY A 201 -11.21 7.43 6.87
N LEU A 202 -11.75 7.42 5.67
CA LEU A 202 -11.60 8.53 4.72
C LEU A 202 -12.09 9.87 5.29
N GLY A 203 -13.04 9.83 6.25
CA GLY A 203 -13.55 11.00 6.96
C GLY A 203 -12.47 11.78 7.73
N GLY A 204 -11.44 11.08 8.18
CA GLY A 204 -10.31 11.64 8.94
C GLY A 204 -9.20 12.26 8.09
N MET A 205 -9.29 12.22 6.75
CA MET A 205 -8.28 12.80 5.88
C MET A 205 -8.37 14.32 5.80
N ILE A 206 -7.23 14.98 5.98
CA ILE A 206 -7.12 16.44 6.05
C ILE A 206 -6.76 16.99 4.66
N PRO A 207 -7.40 18.09 4.19
CA PRO A 207 -7.06 18.73 2.93
C PRO A 207 -5.65 19.32 2.93
N TYR A 208 -5.05 19.40 1.73
CA TYR A 208 -3.73 20.01 1.52
C TYR A 208 -3.86 21.45 1.07
N GLU A 209 -3.07 22.34 1.67
CA GLU A 209 -3.01 23.76 1.29
C GLU A 209 -2.20 23.93 -0.01
N ARG A 210 -2.79 24.62 -1.01
CA ARG A 210 -2.19 24.84 -2.32
C ARG A 210 -1.85 26.30 -2.61
N GLY A 211 -1.94 27.14 -1.61
CA GLY A 211 -1.72 28.57 -1.74
C GLY A 211 -2.90 29.31 -2.39
N ARG A 212 -3.01 30.59 -2.14
CA ARG A 212 -4.04 31.47 -2.71
C ARG A 212 -5.47 30.97 -2.46
N GLY A 213 -5.72 30.37 -1.30
CA GLY A 213 -7.03 29.82 -0.89
C GLY A 213 -7.46 28.55 -1.65
N LYS A 214 -6.56 27.93 -2.42
CA LYS A 214 -6.83 26.64 -3.09
C LYS A 214 -6.46 25.47 -2.18
N ARG A 215 -7.18 24.36 -2.30
CA ARG A 215 -6.94 23.14 -1.54
C ARG A 215 -7.13 21.89 -2.41
N SER A 216 -6.37 20.84 -2.10
CA SER A 216 -6.60 19.49 -2.63
C SER A 216 -7.29 18.64 -1.57
N TYR A 217 -8.16 17.75 -2.00
CA TYR A 217 -9.05 16.97 -1.15
C TYR A 217 -8.83 15.46 -1.35
N PRO A 218 -7.77 14.87 -0.76
CA PRO A 218 -7.44 13.45 -0.94
C PRO A 218 -8.58 12.52 -0.47
N ARG A 219 -9.39 12.95 0.51
CA ARG A 219 -10.62 12.26 0.89
C ARG A 219 -11.54 12.04 -0.31
N ARG A 220 -11.82 13.11 -1.09
CA ARG A 220 -12.71 13.04 -2.25
C ARG A 220 -12.13 12.12 -3.33
N GLU A 221 -10.82 12.22 -3.56
CA GLU A 221 -10.10 11.40 -4.54
C GLU A 221 -10.25 9.91 -4.22
N LEU A 222 -9.92 9.48 -2.99
CA LEU A 222 -10.06 8.09 -2.57
C LEU A 222 -11.53 7.63 -2.48
N THR A 223 -12.46 8.48 -2.05
CA THR A 223 -13.90 8.14 -2.05
C THR A 223 -14.37 7.77 -3.46
N VAL A 224 -13.97 8.57 -4.46
CA VAL A 224 -14.32 8.31 -5.86
C VAL A 224 -13.59 7.07 -6.39
N ALA A 225 -12.30 6.89 -6.05
CA ALA A 225 -11.53 5.72 -6.46
C ALA A 225 -12.17 4.42 -5.95
N VAL A 226 -12.52 4.36 -4.67
CA VAL A 226 -13.20 3.20 -4.06
C VAL A 226 -14.58 2.99 -4.70
N GLY A 227 -15.39 4.04 -4.81
CA GLY A 227 -16.74 3.97 -5.41
C GLY A 227 -16.75 3.53 -6.88
N SER A 228 -15.63 3.68 -7.58
CA SER A 228 -15.48 3.25 -8.97
C SER A 228 -15.00 1.82 -9.16
N ALA A 229 -14.69 1.09 -8.07
CA ALA A 229 -14.15 -0.28 -8.12
C ALA A 229 -15.25 -1.32 -8.45
N LYS A 230 -15.83 -1.23 -9.65
CA LYS A 230 -16.96 -2.06 -10.08
C LYS A 230 -16.70 -3.57 -10.06
N LEU A 231 -15.45 -3.98 -10.30
CA LEU A 231 -15.06 -5.37 -10.16
C LEU A 231 -15.27 -5.86 -8.72
N LEU A 232 -14.89 -5.04 -7.72
CA LEU A 232 -15.11 -5.38 -6.32
C LEU A 232 -16.59 -5.35 -5.94
N GLU A 233 -17.31 -4.32 -6.36
CA GLU A 233 -18.75 -4.18 -6.09
C GLU A 233 -19.54 -5.39 -6.59
N ASN A 234 -19.22 -5.88 -7.79
CA ASN A 234 -19.99 -6.95 -8.44
C ASN A 234 -19.57 -8.36 -7.99
N HIS A 235 -18.32 -8.58 -7.65
CA HIS A 235 -17.79 -9.94 -7.43
C HIS A 235 -17.23 -10.17 -6.01
N PHE A 236 -16.97 -9.11 -5.24
CA PHE A 236 -16.45 -9.18 -3.87
C PHE A 236 -17.19 -8.20 -2.96
N PRO A 237 -18.56 -8.29 -2.89
CA PRO A 237 -19.38 -7.25 -2.25
C PRO A 237 -19.04 -7.04 -0.78
N ASP A 238 -18.75 -8.08 -0.03
CA ASP A 238 -18.41 -7.99 1.40
C ASP A 238 -17.09 -7.23 1.63
N PHE A 239 -16.08 -7.50 0.79
CA PHE A 239 -14.83 -6.75 0.81
C PHE A 239 -15.03 -5.30 0.38
N TYR A 240 -15.81 -5.08 -0.68
CA TYR A 240 -16.15 -3.74 -1.16
C TYR A 240 -16.86 -2.89 -0.10
N GLN A 241 -17.85 -3.47 0.62
CA GLN A 241 -18.51 -2.77 1.72
C GLN A 241 -17.55 -2.45 2.86
N SER A 242 -16.67 -3.39 3.22
CA SER A 242 -15.64 -3.16 4.23
C SER A 242 -14.70 -2.01 3.84
N LEU A 243 -14.31 -1.93 2.57
CA LEU A 243 -13.46 -0.87 2.05
C LEU A 243 -14.17 0.50 2.05
N LEU A 244 -15.45 0.53 1.68
CA LEU A 244 -16.27 1.74 1.60
C LEU A 244 -16.58 2.34 2.97
N LYS A 245 -16.85 1.47 3.95
CA LYS A 245 -17.40 1.86 5.26
C LYS A 245 -16.38 1.79 6.40
N TYR A 246 -15.11 1.49 6.09
CA TYR A 246 -14.07 1.52 7.13
C TYR A 246 -14.10 2.85 7.90
N PRO A 247 -14.03 2.86 9.25
CA PRO A 247 -13.87 1.73 10.17
C PRO A 247 -15.19 1.15 10.72
N GLU A 248 -16.35 1.65 10.32
CA GLU A 248 -17.65 1.35 10.94
C GLU A 248 -18.09 -0.10 10.69
N GLU A 249 -17.96 -0.57 9.47
CA GLU A 249 -18.37 -1.92 9.06
C GLU A 249 -17.23 -2.63 8.35
N VAL A 250 -16.51 -3.49 9.07
CA VAL A 250 -15.49 -4.35 8.50
C VAL A 250 -15.89 -5.81 8.68
N ASN A 251 -15.98 -6.53 7.57
CA ASN A 251 -16.31 -7.95 7.59
C ASN A 251 -15.25 -8.75 8.36
N LYS A 252 -15.65 -9.74 9.16
CA LYS A 252 -14.77 -10.52 10.05
C LYS A 252 -13.59 -11.22 9.36
N GLY A 253 -13.68 -11.44 8.04
CA GLY A 253 -12.60 -12.04 7.27
C GLY A 253 -11.56 -11.06 6.74
N VAL A 254 -11.85 -9.77 6.79
CA VAL A 254 -10.98 -8.73 6.24
C VAL A 254 -9.94 -8.31 7.28
N LYS A 255 -8.65 -8.47 6.92
CA LYS A 255 -7.53 -7.97 7.72
C LYS A 255 -7.28 -6.51 7.40
N ASN A 256 -6.88 -5.76 8.42
CA ASN A 256 -6.51 -4.35 8.32
C ASN A 256 -5.11 -4.17 8.88
N GLU A 257 -4.19 -3.68 8.06
CA GLU A 257 -2.80 -3.44 8.41
C GLU A 257 -2.40 -2.04 7.97
N PHE A 258 -1.65 -1.35 8.82
CA PHE A 258 -1.20 0.01 8.57
C PHE A 258 0.31 0.05 8.50
N TYR A 259 0.82 0.89 7.60
CA TYR A 259 2.24 1.06 7.39
C TYR A 259 2.59 2.53 7.26
N TRP A 260 3.78 2.90 7.70
CA TRP A 260 4.44 4.08 7.20
C TRP A 260 5.65 3.66 6.36
N PHE A 261 5.92 4.45 5.35
CA PHE A 261 7.05 4.27 4.44
C PHE A 261 7.84 5.56 4.35
N LYS A 262 9.17 5.43 4.23
CA LYS A 262 10.07 6.47 3.74
C LYS A 262 10.62 5.98 2.42
N LYS A 263 10.32 6.69 1.33
CA LYS A 263 10.71 6.32 -0.04
C LYS A 263 11.47 7.46 -0.70
N ARG A 264 12.32 7.14 -1.65
CA ARG A 264 12.89 8.13 -2.57
C ARG A 264 11.89 8.39 -3.70
N MET A 265 11.46 9.63 -3.85
CA MET A 265 10.51 10.05 -4.87
C MET A 265 11.02 11.35 -5.49
N ASP A 266 11.23 11.35 -6.82
CA ASP A 266 11.85 12.49 -7.52
C ASP A 266 13.17 12.95 -6.84
N ASP A 267 14.04 11.97 -6.50
CA ASP A 267 15.30 12.14 -5.79
C ASP A 267 15.22 12.79 -4.39
N ARG A 268 14.03 12.80 -3.80
CA ARG A 268 13.75 13.35 -2.47
C ARG A 268 13.18 12.27 -1.55
N PRO A 269 13.48 12.30 -0.23
CA PRO A 269 12.79 11.46 0.72
C PRO A 269 11.34 11.91 0.85
N ALA A 270 10.41 10.97 0.88
CA ALA A 270 8.99 11.21 1.09
C ALA A 270 8.42 10.23 2.09
N PHE A 271 7.66 10.71 3.05
CA PHE A 271 6.92 9.88 3.99
C PHE A 271 5.50 9.62 3.51
N GLN A 272 5.03 8.40 3.73
CA GLN A 272 3.71 7.93 3.32
C GLN A 272 3.04 7.18 4.45
N LEU A 273 1.71 7.26 4.52
CA LEU A 273 0.88 6.42 5.36
C LEU A 273 -0.06 5.58 4.48
N SER A 274 -0.05 4.28 4.69
CA SER A 274 -0.83 3.33 3.92
C SER A 274 -1.71 2.48 4.82
N HIS A 275 -2.91 2.16 4.33
CA HIS A 275 -3.83 1.19 4.89
C HIS A 275 -3.99 0.05 3.90
N ASN A 276 -3.58 -1.15 4.29
CA ASN A 276 -3.75 -2.37 3.53
C ASN A 276 -4.92 -3.16 4.10
N MET A 277 -5.94 -3.36 3.27
CA MET A 277 -7.05 -4.26 3.56
C MET A 277 -6.91 -5.52 2.72
N SER A 278 -7.10 -6.69 3.31
CA SER A 278 -7.03 -7.95 2.56
C SER A 278 -8.12 -8.93 2.97
N ASP A 279 -8.71 -9.61 1.98
CA ASP A 279 -9.59 -10.77 2.16
C ASP A 279 -9.01 -11.94 1.37
N ILE A 280 -8.58 -12.98 2.09
CA ILE A 280 -7.88 -14.13 1.52
C ILE A 280 -8.71 -15.37 1.83
N ARG A 281 -9.15 -16.06 0.77
CA ARG A 281 -9.94 -17.27 0.81
C ARG A 281 -9.29 -18.36 -0.04
N ASN A 282 -9.77 -19.58 0.05
CA ASN A 282 -9.22 -20.69 -0.73
C ASN A 282 -9.37 -20.50 -2.25
N HIS A 283 -10.32 -19.70 -2.70
CA HIS A 283 -10.68 -19.53 -4.10
C HIS A 283 -10.47 -18.11 -4.62
N TYR A 284 -10.00 -17.18 -3.80
CA TYR A 284 -9.55 -15.85 -4.20
C TYR A 284 -8.71 -15.17 -3.12
N ALA A 285 -7.95 -14.18 -3.53
CA ALA A 285 -7.40 -13.18 -2.62
C ALA A 285 -7.58 -11.79 -3.22
N ILE A 286 -8.00 -10.84 -2.39
CA ILE A 286 -8.10 -9.41 -2.74
C ILE A 286 -7.33 -8.61 -1.72
N VAL A 287 -6.53 -7.67 -2.22
CA VAL A 287 -5.80 -6.69 -1.41
C VAL A 287 -6.09 -5.30 -1.94
N ALA A 288 -6.44 -4.39 -1.07
CA ALA A 288 -6.53 -2.96 -1.35
C ALA A 288 -5.48 -2.21 -0.54
N GLU A 289 -4.64 -1.44 -1.21
CA GLU A 289 -3.72 -0.49 -0.58
C GLU A 289 -4.21 0.93 -0.82
N LEU A 290 -4.57 1.63 0.28
CA LEU A 290 -4.94 3.03 0.26
C LEU A 290 -3.79 3.84 0.84
N GLN A 291 -3.09 4.61 0.00
CA GLN A 291 -2.14 5.61 0.49
C GLN A 291 -2.92 6.88 0.80
N PHE A 292 -3.33 6.99 2.05
CA PHE A 292 -4.18 8.07 2.55
C PHE A 292 -3.40 9.33 2.94
N TYR A 293 -2.08 9.25 2.98
CA TYR A 293 -1.17 10.38 3.09
C TYR A 293 0.13 10.10 2.33
N VAL A 294 0.56 11.07 1.55
CA VAL A 294 1.86 11.10 0.84
C VAL A 294 2.42 12.50 1.01
N GLU A 295 3.68 12.62 1.42
CA GLU A 295 4.27 13.92 1.76
C GLU A 295 4.41 14.86 0.55
N HIS A 296 4.71 14.31 -0.64
CA HIS A 296 4.80 15.07 -1.90
C HIS A 296 4.61 14.16 -3.13
N THR A 297 4.74 14.72 -4.34
CA THR A 297 4.68 14.08 -5.66
C THR A 297 3.27 13.77 -6.13
N TYR A 298 2.44 13.15 -5.31
CA TYR A 298 1.02 12.92 -5.57
C TYR A 298 0.20 13.06 -4.28
N ASN A 299 -1.13 13.14 -4.41
CA ASN A 299 -2.01 13.43 -3.29
C ASN A 299 -2.43 12.19 -2.52
N SER A 300 -2.85 11.17 -3.28
CA SER A 300 -3.40 9.90 -2.76
C SER A 300 -3.34 8.81 -3.83
N MET A 301 -3.45 7.55 -3.41
CA MET A 301 -3.42 6.41 -4.32
C MET A 301 -4.30 5.28 -3.80
N LEU A 302 -5.00 4.60 -4.70
CA LEU A 302 -5.64 3.32 -4.47
C LEU A 302 -5.04 2.29 -5.42
N THR A 303 -4.49 1.22 -4.86
CA THR A 303 -4.07 0.03 -5.60
C THR A 303 -4.95 -1.14 -5.17
N LEU A 304 -5.50 -1.87 -6.15
CA LEU A 304 -6.24 -3.11 -5.92
C LEU A 304 -5.51 -4.25 -6.60
N ILE A 305 -5.30 -5.34 -5.87
CA ILE A 305 -4.68 -6.55 -6.40
C ILE A 305 -5.61 -7.71 -6.09
N GLY A 306 -5.88 -8.52 -7.11
CA GLY A 306 -6.64 -9.74 -6.94
C GLY A 306 -5.93 -10.94 -7.54
N CYS A 307 -6.09 -12.07 -6.86
CA CYS A 307 -5.57 -13.36 -7.28
C CYS A 307 -6.72 -14.36 -7.30
N VAL A 308 -6.84 -15.12 -8.39
CA VAL A 308 -7.79 -16.24 -8.48
C VAL A 308 -7.08 -17.46 -9.05
N PRO A 309 -7.37 -18.67 -8.54
CA PRO A 309 -6.85 -19.90 -9.12
C PRO A 309 -7.25 -20.03 -10.59
N PHE A 310 -6.34 -20.51 -11.40
CA PHE A 310 -6.54 -20.79 -12.81
C PHE A 310 -5.77 -22.04 -13.21
N GLU A 311 -6.12 -22.68 -14.32
CA GLU A 311 -5.52 -23.92 -14.81
C GLU A 311 -3.98 -23.93 -14.70
N GLY A 312 -3.46 -24.72 -13.75
CA GLY A 312 -2.04 -24.85 -13.48
C GLY A 312 -1.33 -23.64 -12.90
N GLY A 313 -2.09 -22.66 -12.30
CA GLY A 313 -1.50 -21.47 -11.71
C GLY A 313 -2.51 -20.49 -11.13
N THR A 314 -2.17 -19.23 -11.16
CA THR A 314 -2.94 -18.11 -10.60
C THR A 314 -3.02 -16.99 -11.62
N VAL A 315 -4.21 -16.49 -11.90
CA VAL A 315 -4.39 -15.20 -12.57
C VAL A 315 -4.29 -14.10 -11.52
N VAL A 316 -3.43 -13.14 -11.79
CA VAL A 316 -3.25 -11.94 -10.97
C VAL A 316 -3.71 -10.73 -11.76
N PHE A 317 -4.48 -9.85 -11.15
CA PHE A 317 -4.72 -8.51 -11.69
C PHE A 317 -4.30 -7.45 -10.69
N CYS A 318 -3.91 -6.31 -11.22
CA CYS A 318 -3.61 -5.11 -10.43
C CYS A 318 -4.25 -3.91 -11.10
N THR A 319 -4.92 -3.06 -10.33
CA THR A 319 -5.34 -1.74 -10.78
C THR A 319 -4.74 -0.67 -9.88
N ASN A 320 -4.41 0.47 -10.48
CA ASN A 320 -3.89 1.61 -9.75
C ASN A 320 -4.62 2.88 -10.15
N ARG A 321 -5.03 3.67 -9.15
CA ARG A 321 -5.56 5.03 -9.31
C ARG A 321 -4.74 5.99 -8.46
N THR A 322 -3.99 6.86 -9.13
CA THR A 322 -3.13 7.86 -8.50
C THR A 322 -3.64 9.26 -8.81
N PHE A 323 -3.68 10.13 -7.82
CA PHE A 323 -4.17 11.50 -7.93
C PHE A 323 -3.06 12.50 -7.61
N THR A 324 -2.90 13.52 -8.45
CA THR A 324 -1.92 14.59 -8.25
C THR A 324 -2.39 15.92 -8.87
N ASP A 325 -2.04 17.01 -8.22
CA ASP A 325 -2.28 18.35 -8.75
C ASP A 325 -1.37 18.72 -9.93
N GLN A 326 -0.27 17.99 -10.12
CA GLN A 326 0.74 18.28 -11.14
C GLN A 326 0.23 18.08 -12.57
N VAL A 327 -0.83 17.31 -12.75
CA VAL A 327 -1.43 17.04 -14.07
C VAL A 327 -2.58 17.99 -14.43
N ALA A 328 -2.94 18.91 -13.53
CA ALA A 328 -3.95 19.91 -13.80
C ALA A 328 -3.37 21.04 -14.67
N GLY A 329 -4.18 21.57 -15.60
CA GLY A 329 -3.83 22.74 -16.42
C GLY A 329 -3.31 22.40 -17.82
N PHE A 330 -2.56 23.34 -18.42
CA PHE A 330 -2.08 23.23 -19.80
C PHE A 330 -1.15 22.02 -19.99
N GLY A 331 -1.36 21.24 -21.06
CA GLY A 331 -0.61 20.02 -21.33
C GLY A 331 -0.99 18.83 -20.44
N SER A 332 -2.13 18.89 -19.74
CA SER A 332 -2.58 17.86 -18.79
C SER A 332 -2.73 16.46 -19.41
N SER A 333 -3.21 16.36 -20.65
CA SER A 333 -3.37 15.07 -21.35
C SER A 333 -2.04 14.37 -21.58
N LEU A 334 -1.01 15.12 -22.01
CA LEU A 334 0.34 14.56 -22.21
C LEU A 334 0.96 14.13 -20.89
N LYS A 335 0.85 14.97 -19.85
CA LYS A 335 1.36 14.62 -18.49
C LYS A 335 0.69 13.37 -17.95
N ARG A 336 -0.64 13.23 -18.10
CA ARG A 336 -1.38 12.03 -17.71
C ARG A 336 -0.94 10.80 -18.48
N SER A 337 -0.77 10.90 -19.80
CA SER A 337 -0.30 9.80 -20.63
C SER A 337 1.09 9.30 -20.22
N ILE A 338 2.03 10.22 -19.94
CA ILE A 338 3.37 9.87 -19.46
C ILE A 338 3.29 9.24 -18.07
N GLY A 339 2.53 9.82 -17.15
CA GLY A 339 2.36 9.31 -15.80
C GLY A 339 1.75 7.92 -15.78
N ARG A 340 0.69 7.69 -16.56
CA ARG A 340 0.06 6.39 -16.71
C ARG A 340 1.06 5.33 -17.21
N ARG A 341 1.80 5.61 -18.29
CA ARG A 341 2.78 4.67 -18.83
C ARG A 341 3.84 4.28 -17.80
N ARG A 342 4.35 5.25 -17.01
CA ARG A 342 5.31 4.98 -15.94
C ARG A 342 4.73 4.05 -14.87
N ILE A 343 3.46 4.22 -14.52
CA ILE A 343 2.78 3.35 -13.54
C ILE A 343 2.55 1.95 -14.13
N GLU A 344 2.10 1.85 -15.38
CA GLU A 344 1.95 0.58 -16.09
C GLU A 344 3.27 -0.20 -16.14
N ASP A 345 4.35 0.47 -16.52
CA ASP A 345 5.70 -0.13 -16.58
C ASP A 345 6.16 -0.60 -15.19
N ALA A 346 6.02 0.26 -14.17
CA ALA A 346 6.43 -0.07 -12.81
C ALA A 346 5.66 -1.27 -12.22
N ILE A 347 4.35 -1.36 -12.45
CA ILE A 347 3.52 -2.49 -12.01
C ILE A 347 3.91 -3.74 -12.79
N SER A 348 4.09 -3.64 -14.10
CA SER A 348 4.46 -4.77 -14.96
C SER A 348 5.82 -5.34 -14.59
N ASP A 349 6.81 -4.49 -14.35
CA ASP A 349 8.16 -4.90 -13.91
C ASP A 349 8.12 -5.57 -12.53
N HIS A 350 7.33 -5.02 -11.60
CA HIS A 350 7.16 -5.62 -10.29
C HIS A 350 6.61 -7.04 -10.38
N PHE A 351 5.52 -7.24 -11.13
CA PHE A 351 4.91 -8.56 -11.30
C PHE A 351 5.76 -9.50 -12.16
N ALA A 352 6.54 -9.01 -13.13
CA ALA A 352 7.48 -9.82 -13.87
C ALA A 352 8.56 -10.42 -12.95
N LYS A 353 9.12 -9.61 -12.05
CA LYS A 353 10.11 -10.06 -11.04
C LYS A 353 9.49 -11.08 -10.08
N LEU A 354 8.27 -10.80 -9.57
CA LEU A 354 7.53 -11.71 -8.70
C LEU A 354 7.29 -13.05 -9.38
N ARG A 355 6.81 -13.05 -10.62
CA ARG A 355 6.58 -14.25 -11.44
C ARG A 355 7.87 -15.05 -11.63
N THR A 356 8.95 -14.41 -12.07
CA THR A 356 10.25 -15.08 -12.27
C THR A 356 10.69 -15.80 -10.99
N ARG A 357 10.57 -15.16 -9.83
CA ARG A 357 10.93 -15.75 -8.54
C ARG A 357 10.08 -16.99 -8.21
N LEU A 358 8.77 -16.91 -8.45
CA LEU A 358 7.83 -17.98 -8.10
C LEU A 358 7.89 -19.17 -9.05
N GLU A 359 8.24 -18.95 -10.32
CA GLU A 359 8.31 -20.00 -11.35
C GLU A 359 9.70 -20.65 -11.43
N SER A 360 10.73 -20.05 -10.80
CA SER A 360 12.10 -20.59 -10.77
C SER A 360 12.34 -21.56 -9.60
N ASN A 361 11.40 -21.66 -8.65
CA ASN A 361 11.42 -22.54 -7.47
C ASN A 361 10.33 -23.63 -7.59
#